data_106ec72e9995cf0f90acd0d43a4e7b4d
#
_entry.id   106ec72e9995cf0f90acd0d43a4e7b4d
#
_cell.length_a   1.000
_cell.length_b   1.000
_cell.length_c   1.000
_cell.angle_alpha   90.00
_cell.angle_beta   90.00
_cell.angle_gamma   90.00
#
_symmetry.space_group_name_H-M   'P 1'
#
loop_
_entity.id
_entity.type
_entity.pdbx_description
1 polymer ?
#
loop_
_entity_poly.entity_id
_entity_poly.type
_entity_poly.pdbx_seq_one_letter_code
_entity_poly.pdbx_strand_id
1 'polypeptide(L)'
;MLEPVNLLKRAGLIFGIPMVIILTLSLFALLVRAVYVEARGPVVAEEQLAAKLHYLENLEPGTDEKFNIVLIFFDDLGWGDLSSYGNPFIETPHIDSLADEGVRMTNFYSGSPVCTPSRAALLTGRFPPRTKTDRHVFFNDYHAIGWGRRILGYANELPKEEITLPEVLQRTGYRTHMVGKWHLGSSEGYRPTDFGFDSWYG
;
A
#
# COMPACT_ATOMS: atom_id res chain seq x y z
N MET A 1 -20.82 -53.70 33.23
CA MET A 1 -20.19 -53.30 31.98
C MET A 1 -21.03 -52.18 31.36
N LEU A 2 -20.53 -50.97 31.36
CA LEU A 2 -21.24 -49.82 30.72
C LEU A 2 -20.99 -49.94 29.22
N GLU A 3 -22.08 -49.92 28.41
CA GLU A 3 -22.00 -50.08 26.98
C GLU A 3 -21.14 -48.95 26.33
N PRO A 4 -20.22 -49.28 25.41
CA PRO A 4 -19.30 -48.30 24.77
C PRO A 4 -20.05 -47.21 23.99
N VAL A 5 -21.28 -47.45 23.54
CA VAL A 5 -22.13 -46.49 22.84
C VAL A 5 -22.51 -45.29 23.71
N ASN A 6 -22.64 -45.44 25.03
CA ASN A 6 -22.94 -44.36 25.97
C ASN A 6 -21.75 -43.43 26.24
N LEU A 7 -20.52 -43.94 26.13
CA LEU A 7 -19.31 -43.14 26.34
C LEU A 7 -19.05 -42.19 25.17
N LEU A 8 -19.25 -42.62 23.92
CA LEU A 8 -19.12 -41.82 22.72
C LEU A 8 -20.18 -40.71 22.63
N LYS A 9 -21.44 -40.98 23.00
CA LYS A 9 -22.50 -40.00 23.10
C LYS A 9 -22.20 -38.92 24.16
N ARG A 10 -21.68 -39.33 25.33
CA ARG A 10 -21.31 -38.39 26.41
C ARG A 10 -20.06 -37.55 26.02
N ALA A 11 -19.07 -38.12 25.36
CA ALA A 11 -17.92 -37.41 24.86
C ALA A 11 -18.34 -36.37 23.79
N GLY A 12 -19.22 -36.73 22.86
CA GLY A 12 -19.78 -35.79 21.87
C GLY A 12 -20.55 -34.63 22.50
N LEU A 13 -21.25 -34.88 23.62
CA LEU A 13 -21.97 -33.82 24.34
C LEU A 13 -21.00 -32.92 25.14
N ILE A 14 -19.97 -33.49 25.73
CA ILE A 14 -18.98 -32.76 26.57
C ILE A 14 -18.08 -31.86 25.71
N PHE A 15 -17.66 -32.31 24.54
CA PHE A 15 -16.74 -31.59 23.68
C PHE A 15 -17.45 -30.85 22.51
N GLY A 16 -18.53 -31.39 21.98
CA GLY A 16 -19.23 -30.85 20.83
C GLY A 16 -19.99 -29.57 21.15
N ILE A 17 -20.72 -29.53 22.28
CA ILE A 17 -21.49 -28.32 22.67
C ILE A 17 -20.59 -27.13 22.96
N PRO A 18 -19.51 -27.24 23.78
CA PRO A 18 -18.58 -26.13 24.00
C PRO A 18 -17.91 -25.66 22.70
N MET A 19 -17.54 -26.58 21.82
CA MET A 19 -16.91 -26.23 20.52
C MET A 19 -17.88 -25.46 19.64
N VAL A 20 -19.14 -25.85 19.54
CA VAL A 20 -20.18 -25.12 18.80
C VAL A 20 -20.41 -23.74 19.40
N ILE A 21 -20.46 -23.63 20.73
CA ILE A 21 -20.63 -22.33 21.41
C ILE A 21 -19.42 -21.42 21.13
N ILE A 22 -18.20 -21.94 21.20
CA ILE A 22 -16.97 -21.16 20.88
C ILE A 22 -16.99 -20.70 19.42
N LEU A 23 -17.35 -21.56 18.49
CA LEU A 23 -17.43 -21.22 17.07
C LEU A 23 -18.50 -20.14 16.80
N THR A 24 -19.69 -20.27 17.43
CA THR A 24 -20.78 -19.26 17.26
C THR A 24 -20.40 -17.93 17.88
N LEU A 25 -19.79 -17.92 19.06
CA LEU A 25 -19.30 -16.68 19.70
C LEU A 25 -18.18 -16.02 18.90
N SER A 26 -17.26 -16.83 18.35
CA SER A 26 -16.19 -16.32 17.48
C SER A 26 -16.72 -15.72 16.19
N LEU A 27 -17.71 -16.38 15.56
CA LEU A 27 -18.37 -15.87 14.36
C LEU A 27 -19.14 -14.57 14.65
N PHE A 28 -19.85 -14.52 15.78
CA PHE A 28 -20.56 -13.31 16.22
C PHE A 28 -19.58 -12.15 16.49
N ALA A 29 -18.47 -12.41 17.17
CA ALA A 29 -17.42 -11.41 17.42
C ALA A 29 -16.79 -10.90 16.11
N LEU A 30 -16.55 -11.79 15.14
CA LEU A 30 -16.10 -11.39 13.81
C LEU A 30 -17.11 -10.53 13.06
N LEU A 31 -18.39 -10.87 13.17
CA LEU A 31 -19.48 -10.09 12.54
C LEU A 31 -19.59 -8.69 13.16
N VAL A 32 -19.55 -8.60 14.48
CA VAL A 32 -19.56 -7.31 15.20
C VAL A 32 -18.32 -6.48 14.81
N ARG A 33 -17.16 -7.12 14.73
CA ARG A 33 -15.93 -6.45 14.28
C ARG A 33 -16.04 -5.99 12.84
N ALA A 34 -16.62 -6.78 11.93
CA ALA A 34 -16.83 -6.40 10.54
C ALA A 34 -17.69 -5.14 10.42
N VAL A 35 -18.84 -5.12 11.10
CA VAL A 35 -19.74 -3.96 11.13
C VAL A 35 -19.05 -2.74 11.73
N TYR A 36 -18.27 -2.92 12.79
CA TYR A 36 -17.54 -1.84 13.45
C TYR A 36 -16.45 -1.23 12.56
N VAL A 37 -15.69 -2.07 11.85
CA VAL A 37 -14.62 -1.63 10.93
C VAL A 37 -15.21 -0.92 9.71
N GLU A 38 -16.29 -1.46 9.14
CA GLU A 38 -17.02 -0.85 8.02
C GLU A 38 -17.56 0.54 8.39
N ALA A 39 -18.12 0.68 9.60
CA ALA A 39 -18.67 1.94 10.08
C ALA A 39 -17.62 3.03 10.36
N ARG A 40 -16.38 2.65 10.69
CA ARG A 40 -15.31 3.60 11.03
C ARG A 40 -14.40 3.99 9.87
N GLY A 41 -14.36 3.17 8.82
CA GLY A 41 -13.39 3.37 7.74
C GLY A 41 -11.92 3.23 8.18
N PRO A 42 -10.97 3.70 7.36
CA PRO A 42 -9.55 3.70 7.70
C PRO A 42 -9.24 4.58 8.92
N VAL A 43 -8.36 4.09 9.80
CA VAL A 43 -7.91 4.83 10.98
C VAL A 43 -6.89 5.88 10.57
N VAL A 44 -7.20 7.14 10.78
CA VAL A 44 -6.29 8.27 10.54
C VAL A 44 -5.70 8.73 11.88
N ALA A 45 -4.40 8.95 11.92
CA ALA A 45 -3.70 9.49 13.07
C ALA A 45 -3.81 11.02 13.03
N GLU A 46 -4.83 11.59 13.67
CA GLU A 46 -5.19 13.01 13.59
C GLU A 46 -4.03 13.96 13.93
N GLU A 47 -3.25 13.66 14.97
CA GLU A 47 -2.08 14.47 15.34
C GLU A 47 -1.00 14.48 14.25
N GLN A 48 -0.72 13.32 13.66
CA GLN A 48 0.25 13.19 12.58
C GLN A 48 -0.26 13.83 11.28
N LEU A 49 -1.55 13.73 11.01
CA LEU A 49 -2.18 14.42 9.90
C LEU A 49 -2.10 15.94 10.07
N ALA A 50 -2.37 16.47 11.26
CA ALA A 50 -2.22 17.89 11.55
C ALA A 50 -0.77 18.36 11.37
N ALA A 51 0.21 17.58 11.83
CA ALA A 51 1.63 17.87 11.64
C ALA A 51 2.03 17.87 10.15
N LYS A 52 1.50 16.91 9.36
CA LYS A 52 1.67 16.89 7.90
C LYS A 52 1.13 18.15 7.24
N LEU A 53 -0.11 18.52 7.54
CA LEU A 53 -0.75 19.71 6.95
C LEU A 53 0.03 20.97 7.31
N HIS A 54 0.43 21.13 8.57
CA HIS A 54 1.27 22.24 9.00
C HIS A 54 2.60 22.28 8.26
N TYR A 55 3.28 21.15 8.07
CA TYR A 55 4.52 21.09 7.28
C TYR A 55 4.29 21.54 5.84
N LEU A 56 3.27 21.00 5.16
CA LEU A 56 2.97 21.31 3.77
C LEU A 56 2.55 22.79 3.56
N GLU A 57 1.85 23.39 4.52
CA GLU A 57 1.45 24.79 4.48
C GLU A 57 2.63 25.76 4.60
N ASN A 58 3.69 25.34 5.31
CA ASN A 58 4.89 26.15 5.52
C ASN A 58 6.00 25.89 4.48
N LEU A 59 5.75 25.07 3.48
CA LEU A 59 6.68 24.91 2.36
C LEU A 59 6.67 26.15 1.48
N GLU A 60 7.83 26.80 1.39
CA GLU A 60 8.00 27.94 0.48
C GLU A 60 8.23 27.45 -0.95
N PRO A 61 7.56 28.03 -1.94
CA PRO A 61 7.88 27.80 -3.35
C PRO A 61 9.32 28.22 -3.62
N GLY A 62 10.10 27.36 -4.27
CA GLY A 62 11.45 27.73 -4.72
C GLY A 62 11.38 28.92 -5.68
N THR A 63 12.38 29.79 -5.61
CA THR A 63 12.48 31.01 -6.42
C THR A 63 13.15 30.79 -7.77
N ASP A 64 13.84 29.65 -7.94
CA ASP A 64 14.64 29.36 -9.11
C ASP A 64 13.84 28.73 -10.26
N GLU A 65 14.42 28.78 -11.46
CA GLU A 65 13.90 28.11 -12.64
C GLU A 65 13.75 26.60 -12.36
N LYS A 66 12.60 26.03 -12.64
CA LYS A 66 12.25 24.65 -12.30
C LYS A 66 12.33 23.77 -13.53
N PHE A 67 13.08 22.69 -13.45
CA PHE A 67 13.08 21.67 -14.50
C PHE A 67 11.83 20.78 -14.40
N ASN A 68 11.34 20.32 -15.55
CA ASN A 68 10.34 19.28 -15.61
C ASN A 68 10.94 17.95 -15.13
N ILE A 69 10.15 17.19 -14.36
CA ILE A 69 10.55 15.89 -13.81
C ILE A 69 9.65 14.82 -14.42
N VAL A 70 10.23 13.85 -15.09
CA VAL A 70 9.56 12.64 -15.58
C VAL A 70 10.09 11.45 -14.81
N LEU A 71 9.24 10.82 -14.00
CA LEU A 71 9.56 9.61 -13.25
C LEU A 71 8.90 8.41 -13.92
N ILE A 72 9.70 7.51 -14.48
CA ILE A 72 9.24 6.26 -15.09
C ILE A 72 9.56 5.12 -14.14
N PHE A 73 8.51 4.51 -13.58
CA PHE A 73 8.63 3.44 -12.61
C PHE A 73 7.97 2.16 -13.15
N PHE A 74 8.81 1.23 -13.56
CA PHE A 74 8.36 -0.05 -14.10
C PHE A 74 7.84 -0.98 -13.01
N ASP A 75 6.82 -1.76 -13.34
CA ASP A 75 6.31 -2.84 -12.51
C ASP A 75 6.93 -4.16 -13.00
N ASP A 76 7.42 -4.97 -12.07
CA ASP A 76 8.01 -6.28 -12.33
C ASP A 76 9.21 -6.28 -13.31
N LEU A 77 9.98 -5.19 -13.39
CA LEU A 77 11.23 -5.11 -14.15
C LEU A 77 12.43 -5.37 -13.22
N GLY A 78 13.17 -6.42 -13.50
CA GLY A 78 14.38 -6.78 -12.77
C GLY A 78 15.61 -5.98 -13.23
N TRP A 79 16.63 -5.92 -12.39
CA TRP A 79 17.89 -5.24 -12.68
C TRP A 79 18.57 -5.74 -13.95
N GLY A 80 18.52 -7.05 -14.20
CA GLY A 80 19.14 -7.67 -15.38
C GLY A 80 18.25 -7.71 -16.62
N ASP A 81 17.09 -7.03 -16.64
CA ASP A 81 16.16 -7.08 -17.78
C ASP A 81 16.48 -6.05 -18.86
N LEU A 82 17.32 -5.07 -18.56
CA LEU A 82 17.74 -4.04 -19.51
C LEU A 82 19.10 -4.37 -20.15
N SER A 83 19.28 -4.06 -21.44
CA SER A 83 20.55 -4.28 -22.13
C SER A 83 21.69 -3.43 -21.56
N SER A 84 21.43 -2.23 -21.09
CA SER A 84 22.38 -1.38 -20.37
C SER A 84 22.92 -2.00 -19.07
N TYR A 85 22.22 -2.98 -18.51
CA TYR A 85 22.65 -3.77 -17.34
C TYR A 85 23.11 -5.20 -17.72
N GLY A 86 23.25 -5.50 -19.01
CA GLY A 86 23.86 -6.73 -19.52
C GLY A 86 22.87 -7.82 -19.90
N ASN A 87 21.60 -7.51 -20.15
CA ASN A 87 20.65 -8.49 -20.70
C ASN A 87 21.12 -8.93 -22.10
N PRO A 88 21.36 -10.24 -22.34
CA PRO A 88 21.84 -10.70 -23.65
C PRO A 88 20.70 -10.98 -24.64
N PHE A 89 19.42 -10.92 -24.22
CA PHE A 89 18.27 -11.39 -25.00
C PHE A 89 17.34 -10.25 -25.41
N ILE A 90 17.31 -9.17 -24.64
CA ILE A 90 16.40 -8.04 -24.86
C ILE A 90 17.23 -6.79 -25.12
N GLU A 91 16.96 -6.14 -26.25
CA GLU A 91 17.55 -4.85 -26.58
C GLU A 91 16.62 -3.71 -26.13
N THR A 92 17.18 -2.74 -25.40
CA THR A 92 16.44 -1.58 -24.89
C THR A 92 17.10 -0.26 -25.30
N PRO A 93 17.26 0.00 -26.64
CA PRO A 93 18.12 1.06 -27.12
C PRO A 93 17.75 2.47 -26.65
N HIS A 94 16.45 2.75 -26.47
CA HIS A 94 15.99 4.05 -26.00
C HIS A 94 16.23 4.26 -24.49
N ILE A 95 16.17 3.19 -23.68
CA ILE A 95 16.52 3.25 -22.26
C ILE A 95 18.05 3.32 -22.11
N ASP A 96 18.76 2.59 -22.94
CA ASP A 96 20.23 2.58 -22.94
C ASP A 96 20.78 3.96 -23.29
N SER A 97 20.16 4.69 -24.24
CA SER A 97 20.58 6.05 -24.55
C SER A 97 20.45 7.01 -23.35
N LEU A 98 19.42 6.83 -22.52
CA LEU A 98 19.31 7.59 -21.25
C LEU A 98 20.44 7.26 -20.28
N ALA A 99 20.89 6.01 -20.25
CA ALA A 99 22.01 5.60 -19.42
C ALA A 99 23.36 6.15 -19.93
N ASP A 100 23.51 6.30 -21.24
CA ASP A 100 24.71 6.84 -21.89
C ASP A 100 24.80 8.36 -21.78
N GLU A 101 23.67 9.05 -21.83
CA GLU A 101 23.58 10.52 -21.72
C GLU A 101 23.48 11.02 -20.27
N GLY A 102 23.12 10.14 -19.33
CA GLY A 102 22.85 10.48 -17.95
C GLY A 102 23.72 9.72 -16.94
N VAL A 103 23.12 9.27 -15.87
CA VAL A 103 23.78 8.52 -14.79
C VAL A 103 23.17 7.14 -14.66
N ARG A 104 23.96 6.10 -14.90
CA ARG A 104 23.60 4.72 -14.65
C ARG A 104 24.01 4.30 -13.23
N MET A 105 23.04 4.03 -12.38
CA MET A 105 23.29 3.60 -11.01
C MET A 105 23.39 2.08 -10.94
N THR A 106 24.53 1.54 -10.50
CA THR A 106 24.76 0.09 -10.41
C THR A 106 24.27 -0.54 -9.11
N ASN A 107 24.06 0.26 -8.06
CA ASN A 107 23.63 -0.17 -6.74
C ASN A 107 22.43 0.65 -6.25
N PHE A 108 21.40 0.76 -7.08
CA PHE A 108 20.15 1.42 -6.73
C PHE A 108 19.05 0.36 -6.54
N TYR A 109 18.42 0.37 -5.37
CA TYR A 109 17.42 -0.63 -5.00
C TYR A 109 16.08 0.01 -4.76
N SER A 110 15.01 -0.67 -5.16
CA SER A 110 13.66 -0.34 -4.73
C SER A 110 13.49 -0.60 -3.22
N GLY A 111 12.59 0.10 -2.57
CA GLY A 111 12.33 -0.06 -1.12
C GLY A 111 11.78 -1.43 -0.73
N SER A 112 11.32 -2.22 -1.70
CA SER A 112 10.81 -3.58 -1.54
C SER A 112 10.72 -4.29 -2.89
N PRO A 113 10.83 -5.63 -2.94
CA PRO A 113 10.54 -6.40 -4.16
C PRO A 113 9.04 -6.54 -4.47
N VAL A 114 8.15 -5.96 -3.66
CA VAL A 114 6.69 -6.08 -3.80
C VAL A 114 6.08 -4.72 -4.13
N CYS A 115 5.05 -4.71 -4.98
CA CYS A 115 4.46 -3.49 -5.58
C CYS A 115 4.05 -2.42 -4.55
N THR A 116 3.14 -2.72 -3.63
CA THR A 116 2.62 -1.74 -2.65
C THR A 116 3.72 -1.11 -1.79
N PRO A 117 4.57 -1.88 -1.09
CA PRO A 117 5.62 -1.29 -0.27
C PRO A 117 6.68 -0.55 -1.08
N SER A 118 7.00 -1.01 -2.29
CA SER A 118 7.93 -0.31 -3.19
C SER A 118 7.40 1.06 -3.63
N ARG A 119 6.12 1.12 -4.02
CA ARG A 119 5.44 2.38 -4.41
C ARG A 119 5.30 3.33 -3.24
N ALA A 120 4.94 2.83 -2.06
CA ALA A 120 4.90 3.63 -0.85
C ALA A 120 6.28 4.23 -0.51
N ALA A 121 7.34 3.43 -0.57
CA ALA A 121 8.70 3.90 -0.32
C ALA A 121 9.14 4.97 -1.33
N LEU A 122 8.84 4.77 -2.62
CA LEU A 122 9.15 5.75 -3.68
C LEU A 122 8.47 7.09 -3.42
N LEU A 123 7.16 7.07 -3.13
CA LEU A 123 6.39 8.29 -3.00
C LEU A 123 6.59 9.02 -1.67
N THR A 124 6.94 8.30 -0.60
CA THR A 124 7.11 8.90 0.73
C THR A 124 8.56 9.13 1.13
N GLY A 125 9.53 8.54 0.41
CA GLY A 125 10.94 8.53 0.81
C GLY A 125 11.21 7.76 2.10
N ARG A 126 10.27 6.91 2.56
CA ARG A 126 10.35 6.20 3.84
C ARG A 126 10.38 4.68 3.63
N PHE A 127 11.09 3.97 4.50
CA PHE A 127 11.06 2.51 4.49
C PHE A 127 9.65 1.96 4.77
N PRO A 128 9.22 0.91 4.05
CA PRO A 128 7.87 0.36 4.12
C PRO A 128 7.34 0.05 5.54
N PRO A 129 8.16 -0.46 6.51
CA PRO A 129 7.69 -0.64 7.88
C PRO A 129 7.24 0.64 8.56
N ARG A 130 7.81 1.79 8.19
CA ARG A 130 7.45 3.09 8.77
C ARG A 130 6.13 3.63 8.22
N THR A 131 5.78 3.27 7.00
CA THR A 131 4.51 3.61 6.34
C THR A 131 3.44 2.54 6.54
N LYS A 132 3.71 1.51 7.36
CA LYS A 132 2.81 0.36 7.61
C LYS A 132 2.42 -0.42 6.35
N THR A 133 3.25 -0.35 5.30
CA THR A 133 3.01 -1.01 4.01
C THR A 133 3.84 -2.28 3.80
N ASP A 134 4.71 -2.65 4.75
CA ASP A 134 5.70 -3.72 4.64
C ASP A 134 5.12 -5.14 4.62
N ARG A 135 3.92 -5.32 5.18
CA ARG A 135 3.41 -6.67 5.47
C ARG A 135 2.67 -7.31 4.31
N HIS A 136 2.27 -6.53 3.31
CA HIS A 136 1.41 -7.07 2.26
C HIS A 136 1.13 -6.10 1.11
N VAL A 137 0.67 -6.66 0.00
CA VAL A 137 0.07 -5.92 -1.10
C VAL A 137 -1.34 -5.47 -0.70
N PHE A 138 -1.71 -4.24 -1.01
CA PHE A 138 -3.06 -3.76 -0.80
C PHE A 138 -4.02 -4.39 -1.81
N PHE A 139 -5.17 -4.77 -1.34
CA PHE A 139 -6.23 -5.34 -2.15
C PHE A 139 -7.39 -4.35 -2.22
N ASN A 140 -8.06 -4.32 -3.38
CA ASN A 140 -9.31 -3.58 -3.51
C ASN A 140 -10.34 -4.12 -2.50
N ASP A 141 -11.07 -3.22 -1.82
CA ASP A 141 -12.06 -3.55 -0.80
C ASP A 141 -13.23 -4.39 -1.33
N TYR A 142 -13.51 -4.30 -2.64
CA TYR A 142 -14.49 -5.15 -3.31
C TYR A 142 -14.02 -6.61 -3.46
N HIS A 143 -12.75 -6.89 -3.19
CA HIS A 143 -12.21 -8.24 -3.21
C HIS A 143 -12.35 -8.90 -1.83
N ALA A 144 -12.80 -10.16 -1.78
CA ALA A 144 -13.02 -10.88 -0.52
C ALA A 144 -11.79 -10.89 0.41
N ILE A 145 -10.57 -10.94 -0.17
CA ILE A 145 -9.32 -10.86 0.58
C ILE A 145 -9.14 -9.47 1.18
N GLY A 146 -9.40 -8.40 0.43
CA GLY A 146 -9.31 -7.01 0.92
C GLY A 146 -10.25 -6.77 2.09
N TRP A 147 -11.51 -7.16 1.94
CA TRP A 147 -12.52 -7.09 2.99
C TRP A 147 -12.14 -7.92 4.23
N GLY A 148 -11.73 -9.18 4.06
CA GLY A 148 -11.32 -10.06 5.17
C GLY A 148 -10.12 -9.50 5.93
N ARG A 149 -9.17 -8.88 5.25
CA ARG A 149 -8.00 -8.23 5.85
C ARG A 149 -8.39 -7.01 6.68
N ARG A 150 -9.28 -6.18 6.16
CA ARG A 150 -9.81 -5.02 6.89
C ARG A 150 -10.48 -5.44 8.19
N ILE A 151 -11.28 -6.50 8.19
CA ILE A 151 -11.87 -7.09 9.40
C ILE A 151 -10.80 -7.51 10.40
N LEU A 152 -9.69 -8.07 9.93
CA LEU A 152 -8.56 -8.47 10.77
C LEU A 152 -7.72 -7.27 11.26
N GLY A 153 -8.04 -6.03 10.82
CA GLY A 153 -7.37 -4.80 11.24
C GLY A 153 -6.12 -4.46 10.43
N TYR A 154 -5.97 -5.02 9.23
CA TYR A 154 -4.91 -4.65 8.30
C TYR A 154 -5.36 -3.48 7.43
N ALA A 155 -4.50 -2.48 7.27
CA ALA A 155 -4.74 -1.40 6.33
C ALA A 155 -4.65 -1.90 4.88
N ASN A 156 -5.48 -1.35 4.00
CA ASN A 156 -5.43 -1.54 2.56
C ASN A 156 -5.12 -0.23 1.83
N GLU A 157 -4.80 0.82 2.58
CA GLU A 157 -4.49 2.15 2.08
C GLU A 157 -3.19 2.68 2.65
N LEU A 158 -2.52 3.56 1.89
CA LEU A 158 -1.43 4.37 2.40
C LEU A 158 -1.98 5.30 3.50
N PRO A 159 -1.37 5.35 4.69
CA PRO A 159 -1.83 6.26 5.74
C PRO A 159 -1.88 7.72 5.26
N LYS A 160 -2.96 8.43 5.57
CA LYS A 160 -3.16 9.84 5.16
C LYS A 160 -2.15 10.80 5.78
N GLU A 161 -1.59 10.42 6.90
CA GLU A 161 -0.53 11.15 7.60
C GLU A 161 0.84 11.08 6.89
N GLU A 162 1.01 10.21 5.90
CA GLU A 162 2.26 10.16 5.12
C GLU A 162 2.34 11.33 4.16
N ILE A 163 3.52 12.00 4.15
CA ILE A 163 3.83 13.05 3.18
C ILE A 163 4.34 12.38 1.91
N THR A 164 3.78 12.76 0.77
CA THR A 164 4.16 12.19 -0.53
C THR A 164 4.91 13.18 -1.40
N LEU A 165 5.75 12.66 -2.27
CA LEU A 165 6.51 13.46 -3.24
C LEU A 165 5.63 14.41 -4.07
N PRO A 166 4.48 13.98 -4.64
CA PRO A 166 3.61 14.89 -5.38
C PRO A 166 3.01 16.00 -4.51
N GLU A 167 2.67 15.75 -3.24
CA GLU A 167 2.22 16.81 -2.34
C GLU A 167 3.28 17.90 -2.12
N VAL A 168 4.54 17.49 -1.92
CA VAL A 168 5.66 18.43 -1.78
C VAL A 168 5.88 19.21 -3.08
N LEU A 169 5.91 18.52 -4.21
CA LEU A 169 6.08 19.15 -5.52
C LEU A 169 4.95 20.14 -5.84
N GLN A 170 3.71 19.78 -5.57
CA GLN A 170 2.56 20.66 -5.75
C GLN A 170 2.69 21.95 -4.91
N ARG A 171 3.05 21.79 -3.61
CA ARG A 171 3.26 22.94 -2.70
C ARG A 171 4.42 23.84 -3.14
N THR A 172 5.43 23.27 -3.77
CA THR A 172 6.55 24.04 -4.32
C THR A 172 6.29 24.55 -5.74
N GLY A 173 5.06 24.47 -6.25
CA GLY A 173 4.61 25.09 -7.48
C GLY A 173 4.75 24.25 -8.76
N TYR A 174 4.93 22.93 -8.63
CA TYR A 174 4.81 22.01 -9.76
C TYR A 174 3.35 21.65 -10.04
N ARG A 175 3.07 21.32 -11.28
CA ARG A 175 1.90 20.52 -11.65
C ARG A 175 2.27 19.05 -11.66
N THR A 176 1.43 18.22 -11.08
CA THR A 176 1.71 16.82 -10.81
C THR A 176 0.70 15.92 -11.50
N HIS A 177 1.19 15.00 -12.32
CA HIS A 177 0.33 14.09 -13.08
C HIS A 177 0.83 12.67 -12.92
N MET A 178 -0.09 11.71 -12.85
CA MET A 178 0.23 10.29 -12.79
C MET A 178 -0.50 9.54 -13.90
N VAL A 179 0.22 8.62 -14.54
CA VAL A 179 -0.36 7.65 -15.47
C VAL A 179 0.05 6.25 -15.01
N GLY A 180 -0.93 5.35 -14.90
CA GLY A 180 -0.71 3.94 -14.58
C GLY A 180 -1.10 3.54 -13.16
N LYS A 181 -0.52 2.43 -12.70
CA LYS A 181 -0.88 1.70 -11.48
C LYS A 181 -0.55 2.49 -10.21
N TRP A 182 -1.57 2.74 -9.38
CA TRP A 182 -1.45 3.35 -8.05
C TRP A 182 -1.07 2.35 -6.97
N HIS A 183 -1.95 1.42 -6.65
CA HIS A 183 -1.78 0.31 -5.71
C HIS A 183 -1.47 0.72 -4.24
N LEU A 184 -1.92 1.91 -3.83
CA LEU A 184 -1.76 2.44 -2.47
C LEU A 184 -3.09 2.79 -1.79
N GLY A 185 -4.18 2.28 -2.34
CA GLY A 185 -5.54 2.43 -1.83
C GLY A 185 -6.55 2.59 -2.96
N SER A 186 -7.80 2.21 -2.69
CA SER A 186 -8.91 2.31 -3.65
C SER A 186 -10.16 2.96 -3.06
N SER A 187 -10.20 3.12 -1.73
CA SER A 187 -11.31 3.76 -1.04
C SER A 187 -11.40 5.25 -1.40
N GLU A 188 -12.55 5.85 -1.17
CA GLU A 188 -12.73 7.29 -1.30
C GLU A 188 -11.74 8.05 -0.39
N GLY A 189 -11.09 9.07 -0.93
CA GLY A 189 -10.03 9.81 -0.26
C GLY A 189 -8.66 9.11 -0.22
N TYR A 190 -8.47 8.01 -1.00
CA TYR A 190 -7.19 7.29 -1.10
C TYR A 190 -6.72 7.09 -2.54
N ARG A 191 -7.18 7.92 -3.44
CA ARG A 191 -6.77 7.96 -4.85
C ARG A 191 -5.50 8.80 -5.03
N PRO A 192 -4.78 8.70 -6.14
CA PRO A 192 -3.62 9.54 -6.40
C PRO A 192 -3.87 11.03 -6.22
N THR A 193 -5.04 11.52 -6.61
CA THR A 193 -5.44 12.92 -6.45
C THR A 193 -5.61 13.37 -5.00
N ASP A 194 -5.81 12.43 -4.06
CA ASP A 194 -5.87 12.71 -2.62
C ASP A 194 -4.47 12.78 -1.97
N PHE A 195 -3.42 12.45 -2.75
CA PHE A 195 -2.02 12.43 -2.35
C PHE A 195 -1.15 13.36 -3.22
N GLY A 196 -1.73 14.45 -3.71
CA GLY A 196 -1.01 15.56 -4.34
C GLY A 196 -0.81 15.46 -5.84
N PHE A 197 -1.45 14.50 -6.54
CA PHE A 197 -1.52 14.55 -8.00
C PHE A 197 -2.69 15.40 -8.46
N ASP A 198 -2.45 16.36 -9.35
CA ASP A 198 -3.50 17.20 -9.97
C ASP A 198 -4.41 16.38 -10.88
N SER A 199 -3.86 15.33 -11.51
CA SER A 199 -4.65 14.38 -12.30
C SER A 199 -4.02 12.99 -12.30
N TRP A 200 -4.87 11.99 -12.54
CA TRP A 200 -4.48 10.59 -12.65
C TRP A 200 -5.28 9.89 -13.75
N TYR A 201 -4.59 9.01 -14.50
CA TYR A 201 -5.17 8.11 -15.46
C TYR A 201 -4.56 6.69 -15.28
N GLY A 202 -5.39 5.71 -14.84
CA GLY A 202 -4.95 4.34 -14.57
C GLY A 202 -6.02 3.47 -13.90
#